data_8d2853559a93eb511aa9375a49843125
#
_entry.id   8d2853559a93eb511aa9375a49843125
#
_cell.length_a   1.000
_cell.length_b   1.000
_cell.length_c   1.000
_cell.angle_alpha   90.00
_cell.angle_beta   90.00
_cell.angle_gamma   90.00
#
_symmetry.space_group_name_H-M   'P 1'
#
loop_
_entity.id
_entity.type
_entity.pdbx_description
1 polymer ?
#
loop_
_entity_poly.entity_id
_entity_poly.type
_entity_poly.pdbx_seq_one_letter_code
_entity_poly.pdbx_strand_id
1 'polypeptide(L)'
;KGTATVTATVSGKSGTCEVTVTQEVQSVEISPATATLTSKGETIQLTATVLPEGAGEATWTSSDEAVATVSPEGIVTAIGEGTATITATAGEKTATCTITVSISIVDIEGNQATFHLDGASAAQVSQAISEAAQAGVTRFILTGDSEALGLYDENPFSGIQIELLDLSGVTGWQDRDADGLPELPAESFRHTGSSDFSGLQEVILPQEIQQLQDYAFYKCTNLTKITAPGVVRVNSFAFQSCTKLAEVSMPEVTYLGTNAFMSTALQVADFPKLQTLEGSVFWLCSKLTEVNLPEATTIGNATLVSQGGSRTGINTFGDCSQLEKVYLPKATTIGDDAFSNCKSLKEIELPQATTVGIKAFYNCTAL
;
A
#
# COMPACT_ATOMS: atom_id res chain seq x y z
N LYS A 1 0.37 29.05 -54.97
CA LYS A 1 0.99 29.85 -53.91
C LYS A 1 2.35 30.36 -54.37
N GLY A 2 2.62 31.66 -54.27
CA GLY A 2 3.89 32.27 -54.60
C GLY A 2 3.83 33.79 -54.56
N THR A 3 4.99 34.41 -54.57
CA THR A 3 5.16 35.86 -54.63
C THR A 3 5.71 36.23 -55.98
N ALA A 4 5.09 37.16 -56.66
CA ALA A 4 5.53 37.73 -57.92
C ALA A 4 5.75 39.22 -57.78
N THR A 5 6.87 39.72 -58.28
CA THR A 5 7.13 41.13 -58.39
C THR A 5 6.69 41.67 -59.73
N VAL A 6 5.68 42.47 -59.75
CA VAL A 6 5.24 43.19 -60.98
C VAL A 6 5.98 44.51 -61.08
N THR A 7 6.72 44.73 -62.10
CA THR A 7 7.50 45.96 -62.36
C THR A 7 6.89 46.74 -63.49
N ALA A 8 6.53 47.96 -63.23
CA ALA A 8 6.13 48.92 -64.25
C ALA A 8 7.29 49.92 -64.52
N THR A 9 7.68 50.12 -65.78
CA THR A 9 8.75 51.03 -66.21
C THR A 9 8.22 52.05 -67.19
N VAL A 10 8.37 53.33 -66.83
CA VAL A 10 8.02 54.45 -67.72
C VAL A 10 9.19 55.45 -67.74
N SER A 11 9.67 55.74 -68.92
CA SER A 11 10.76 56.71 -69.14
C SER A 11 12.01 56.43 -68.27
N GLY A 12 12.40 55.17 -68.14
CA GLY A 12 13.59 54.74 -67.41
C GLY A 12 13.45 54.78 -65.91
N LYS A 13 12.26 55.06 -65.39
CA LYS A 13 11.92 54.93 -63.93
C LYS A 13 11.03 53.73 -63.74
N SER A 14 11.39 52.86 -62.78
CA SER A 14 10.65 51.64 -62.45
C SER A 14 10.03 51.70 -61.09
N GLY A 15 8.78 51.26 -60.93
CA GLY A 15 8.10 51.00 -59.72
C GLY A 15 7.77 49.52 -59.63
N THR A 16 7.91 48.92 -58.46
CA THR A 16 7.62 47.51 -58.20
C THR A 16 6.44 47.35 -57.25
N CYS A 17 5.62 46.35 -57.53
CA CYS A 17 4.56 45.87 -56.61
C CYS A 17 4.78 44.38 -56.40
N GLU A 18 4.83 43.99 -55.14
CA GLU A 18 4.87 42.58 -54.76
C GLU A 18 3.44 42.04 -54.64
N VAL A 19 3.13 40.99 -55.44
CA VAL A 19 1.83 40.33 -55.40
C VAL A 19 2.03 38.96 -54.80
N THR A 20 1.46 38.74 -53.60
CA THR A 20 1.45 37.45 -52.97
C THR A 20 0.11 36.75 -53.27
N VAL A 21 0.19 35.56 -53.87
CA VAL A 21 -0.98 34.70 -54.06
C VAL A 21 -1.01 33.68 -52.95
N THR A 22 -2.00 33.83 -52.05
CA THR A 22 -2.29 32.85 -51.00
C THR A 22 -3.36 31.87 -51.47
N GLN A 23 -3.23 30.63 -51.11
CA GLN A 23 -4.23 29.59 -51.35
C GLN A 23 -5.08 29.45 -50.09
N GLU A 24 -6.38 29.58 -50.23
CA GLU A 24 -7.33 29.47 -49.12
C GLU A 24 -7.53 28.00 -48.72
N VAL A 25 -7.59 27.71 -47.41
CA VAL A 25 -7.89 26.38 -46.89
C VAL A 25 -9.34 26.03 -47.16
N GLN A 26 -9.58 24.94 -47.87
CA GLN A 26 -10.91 24.45 -48.19
C GLN A 26 -11.43 23.42 -47.19
N SER A 27 -10.54 22.52 -46.71
CA SER A 27 -10.88 21.55 -45.68
C SER A 27 -9.66 21.17 -44.81
N VAL A 28 -9.94 20.68 -43.62
CA VAL A 28 -9.00 20.00 -42.71
C VAL A 28 -9.60 18.64 -42.40
N GLU A 29 -8.81 17.59 -42.42
CA GLU A 29 -9.19 16.24 -42.02
C GLU A 29 -8.20 15.76 -40.97
N ILE A 30 -8.67 14.96 -39.98
CA ILE A 30 -7.86 14.36 -38.93
C ILE A 30 -7.93 12.83 -39.02
N SER A 31 -6.81 12.18 -38.82
CA SER A 31 -6.72 10.72 -38.73
C SER A 31 -5.81 10.30 -37.56
N PRO A 32 -6.25 9.37 -36.73
CA PRO A 32 -7.61 8.81 -36.61
C PRO A 32 -8.62 9.83 -36.06
N ALA A 33 -9.92 9.60 -36.31
CA ALA A 33 -11.00 10.44 -35.76
C ALA A 33 -11.34 10.16 -34.31
N THR A 34 -10.95 8.99 -33.80
CA THR A 34 -11.06 8.59 -32.38
C THR A 34 -9.88 7.73 -31.99
N ALA A 35 -9.45 7.80 -30.73
CA ALA A 35 -8.47 6.88 -30.17
C ALA A 35 -8.71 6.67 -28.68
N THR A 36 -8.27 5.50 -28.17
CA THR A 36 -8.27 5.19 -26.74
C THR A 36 -6.83 4.99 -26.30
N LEU A 37 -6.43 5.62 -25.20
CA LEU A 37 -5.15 5.47 -24.53
C LEU A 37 -5.40 4.81 -23.17
N THR A 38 -4.60 3.82 -22.83
CA THR A 38 -4.85 2.94 -21.66
C THR A 38 -3.84 3.09 -20.54
N SER A 39 -2.80 3.91 -20.77
CA SER A 39 -1.75 4.14 -19.77
C SER A 39 -1.40 5.63 -19.70
N LYS A 40 -1.12 6.14 -18.51
CA LYS A 40 -0.59 7.50 -18.31
C LYS A 40 0.74 7.67 -19.02
N GLY A 41 0.87 8.74 -19.81
CA GLY A 41 2.05 9.01 -20.63
C GLY A 41 2.05 8.26 -21.97
N GLU A 42 1.07 7.39 -22.25
CA GLU A 42 0.90 6.78 -23.57
C GLU A 42 0.67 7.86 -24.63
N THR A 43 1.24 7.67 -25.81
CA THR A 43 1.15 8.66 -26.89
C THR A 43 0.57 8.07 -28.15
N ILE A 44 -0.15 8.93 -28.89
CA ILE A 44 -0.61 8.63 -30.25
C ILE A 44 -0.30 9.79 -31.19
N GLN A 45 0.14 9.50 -32.40
CA GLN A 45 0.32 10.48 -33.46
C GLN A 45 -0.99 10.71 -34.22
N LEU A 46 -1.50 11.94 -34.21
CA LEU A 46 -2.56 12.39 -35.08
C LEU A 46 -1.96 13.07 -36.35
N THR A 47 -2.60 12.87 -37.47
CA THR A 47 -2.22 13.52 -38.73
C THR A 47 -3.35 14.43 -39.18
N ALA A 48 -3.04 15.70 -39.45
CA ALA A 48 -3.97 16.65 -40.08
C ALA A 48 -3.64 16.81 -41.57
N THR A 49 -4.61 16.58 -42.43
CA THR A 49 -4.52 16.84 -43.85
C THR A 49 -5.23 18.12 -44.19
N VAL A 50 -4.49 19.11 -44.68
CA VAL A 50 -5.03 20.43 -45.11
C VAL A 50 -5.14 20.48 -46.62
N LEU A 51 -6.33 20.72 -47.14
CA LEU A 51 -6.56 20.82 -48.60
C LEU A 51 -6.95 22.25 -48.99
N PRO A 52 -6.52 22.69 -50.19
CA PRO A 52 -5.58 22.01 -51.07
C PRO A 52 -4.14 22.03 -50.53
N GLU A 53 -3.33 21.10 -50.96
CA GLU A 53 -1.94 20.96 -50.49
C GLU A 53 -1.17 22.28 -50.56
N GLY A 54 -0.47 22.65 -49.48
CA GLY A 54 0.28 23.89 -49.36
C GLY A 54 -0.57 25.12 -48.99
N ALA A 55 -1.87 25.01 -48.69
CA ALA A 55 -2.71 26.11 -48.26
C ALA A 55 -2.36 26.62 -46.81
N GLY A 56 -1.74 25.78 -46.00
CA GLY A 56 -1.29 26.12 -44.64
C GLY A 56 -0.95 24.87 -43.83
N GLU A 57 -0.49 25.08 -42.62
CA GLU A 57 -0.27 24.02 -41.62
C GLU A 57 -1.37 24.08 -40.59
N ALA A 58 -1.70 22.95 -39.97
CA ALA A 58 -2.68 22.88 -38.89
C ALA A 58 -2.01 23.23 -37.53
N THR A 59 -2.73 23.94 -36.69
CA THR A 59 -2.42 24.10 -35.27
C THR A 59 -3.33 23.20 -34.44
N TRP A 60 -2.84 22.76 -33.28
CA TRP A 60 -3.50 21.79 -32.45
C TRP A 60 -3.90 22.36 -31.11
N THR A 61 -5.07 21.96 -30.60
CA THR A 61 -5.54 22.30 -29.25
C THR A 61 -6.26 21.12 -28.63
N SER A 62 -6.19 21.02 -27.31
CA SER A 62 -6.99 20.06 -26.52
C SER A 62 -8.12 20.80 -25.79
N SER A 63 -9.30 20.20 -25.71
CA SER A 63 -10.41 20.70 -24.91
C SER A 63 -10.21 20.53 -23.41
N ASP A 64 -9.35 19.57 -23.00
CA ASP A 64 -9.02 19.28 -21.62
C ASP A 64 -7.59 18.74 -21.51
N GLU A 65 -6.66 19.59 -21.10
CA GLU A 65 -5.25 19.24 -20.95
C GLU A 65 -4.97 18.39 -19.71
N ALA A 66 -5.93 18.30 -18.76
CA ALA A 66 -5.82 17.37 -17.64
C ALA A 66 -6.11 15.93 -18.06
N VAL A 67 -6.83 15.73 -19.16
CA VAL A 67 -7.10 14.41 -19.77
C VAL A 67 -6.05 14.05 -20.81
N ALA A 68 -5.82 14.92 -21.79
CA ALA A 68 -4.85 14.68 -22.85
C ALA A 68 -4.26 16.00 -23.38
N THR A 69 -2.94 16.06 -23.51
CA THR A 69 -2.24 17.17 -24.17
C THR A 69 -1.93 16.84 -25.63
N VAL A 70 -1.66 17.87 -26.45
CA VAL A 70 -1.23 17.69 -27.85
C VAL A 70 -0.05 18.61 -28.17
N SER A 71 0.97 18.04 -28.83
CA SER A 71 2.12 18.82 -29.29
C SER A 71 1.83 19.57 -30.64
N PRO A 72 2.66 20.56 -31.02
CA PRO A 72 2.55 21.21 -32.30
C PRO A 72 2.66 20.24 -33.51
N GLU A 73 3.31 19.09 -33.34
CA GLU A 73 3.46 18.06 -34.35
C GLU A 73 2.27 17.07 -34.37
N GLY A 74 1.27 17.25 -33.50
CA GLY A 74 0.08 16.39 -33.38
C GLY A 74 0.28 15.12 -32.56
N ILE A 75 1.31 15.06 -31.71
CA ILE A 75 1.47 13.96 -30.76
C ILE A 75 0.58 14.22 -29.55
N VAL A 76 -0.39 13.35 -29.32
CA VAL A 76 -1.26 13.38 -28.16
C VAL A 76 -0.64 12.53 -27.05
N THR A 77 -0.66 13.03 -25.82
CA THR A 77 -0.16 12.33 -24.63
C THR A 77 -1.29 12.21 -23.58
N ALA A 78 -1.54 11.01 -23.06
CA ALA A 78 -2.47 10.75 -22.00
C ALA A 78 -1.94 11.32 -20.66
N ILE A 79 -2.76 12.12 -19.95
CA ILE A 79 -2.43 12.75 -18.68
C ILE A 79 -3.26 12.17 -17.54
N GLY A 80 -4.59 12.05 -17.73
CA GLY A 80 -5.52 11.53 -16.74
C GLY A 80 -6.76 10.95 -17.40
N GLU A 81 -7.58 10.21 -16.64
CA GLU A 81 -8.81 9.58 -17.14
C GLU A 81 -9.83 10.61 -17.63
N GLY A 82 -10.57 10.24 -18.65
CA GLY A 82 -11.64 11.04 -19.21
C GLY A 82 -11.69 11.05 -20.72
N THR A 83 -12.37 12.07 -21.28
CA THR A 83 -12.48 12.26 -22.72
C THR A 83 -12.09 13.70 -23.08
N ALA A 84 -11.13 13.84 -23.97
CA ALA A 84 -10.72 15.13 -24.53
C ALA A 84 -10.95 15.17 -26.04
N THR A 85 -11.34 16.34 -26.55
CA THR A 85 -11.43 16.58 -27.99
C THR A 85 -10.18 17.33 -28.43
N ILE A 86 -9.40 16.70 -29.31
CA ILE A 86 -8.26 17.34 -29.97
C ILE A 86 -8.75 17.98 -31.27
N THR A 87 -8.46 19.25 -31.44
CA THR A 87 -8.88 20.04 -32.59
C THR A 87 -7.65 20.47 -33.42
N ALA A 88 -7.67 20.17 -34.71
CA ALA A 88 -6.75 20.73 -35.68
C ALA A 88 -7.41 21.89 -36.41
N THR A 89 -6.74 23.05 -36.47
CA THR A 89 -7.25 24.27 -37.09
C THR A 89 -6.27 24.76 -38.17
N ALA A 90 -6.77 25.00 -39.38
CA ALA A 90 -6.02 25.67 -40.44
C ALA A 90 -6.92 26.71 -41.12
N GLY A 91 -6.52 27.99 -41.08
CA GLY A 91 -7.38 29.11 -41.48
C GLY A 91 -8.68 29.13 -40.67
N GLU A 92 -9.84 29.11 -41.36
CA GLU A 92 -11.16 29.05 -40.67
C GLU A 92 -11.74 27.63 -40.61
N LYS A 93 -10.97 26.62 -41.02
CA LYS A 93 -11.42 25.22 -41.04
C LYS A 93 -10.87 24.44 -39.85
N THR A 94 -11.70 23.56 -39.30
CA THR A 94 -11.35 22.70 -38.19
C THR A 94 -11.74 21.26 -38.41
N ALA A 95 -11.00 20.35 -37.81
CA ALA A 95 -11.39 18.95 -37.66
C ALA A 95 -11.08 18.49 -36.25
N THR A 96 -11.76 17.45 -35.77
CA THR A 96 -11.65 16.99 -34.42
C THR A 96 -11.36 15.49 -34.32
N CYS A 97 -10.61 15.12 -33.31
CA CYS A 97 -10.42 13.73 -32.87
C CYS A 97 -10.88 13.60 -31.41
N THR A 98 -11.67 12.58 -31.10
CA THR A 98 -12.04 12.26 -29.72
C THR A 98 -11.01 11.30 -29.13
N ILE A 99 -10.34 11.71 -28.07
CA ILE A 99 -9.43 10.89 -27.28
C ILE A 99 -10.14 10.45 -26.02
N THR A 100 -10.23 9.15 -25.78
CA THR A 100 -10.66 8.57 -24.50
C THR A 100 -9.43 8.05 -23.80
N VAL A 101 -9.17 8.51 -22.58
CA VAL A 101 -8.13 7.99 -21.70
C VAL A 101 -8.81 7.13 -20.65
N SER A 102 -8.52 5.84 -20.64
CA SER A 102 -9.07 4.87 -19.70
C SER A 102 -7.90 4.07 -19.11
N ILE A 103 -7.35 4.58 -18.02
CA ILE A 103 -6.15 4.00 -17.41
C ILE A 103 -6.59 2.76 -16.62
N SER A 104 -6.09 1.57 -17.05
CA SER A 104 -6.27 0.36 -16.24
C SER A 104 -5.34 0.46 -15.02
N ILE A 105 -5.93 0.46 -13.84
CA ILE A 105 -5.17 0.41 -12.58
C ILE A 105 -4.93 -1.02 -12.10
N VAL A 106 -5.36 -2.05 -12.89
CA VAL A 106 -5.23 -3.46 -12.50
C VAL A 106 -4.88 -4.33 -13.70
N ASP A 107 -3.90 -5.22 -13.49
CA ASP A 107 -3.51 -6.29 -14.39
C ASP A 107 -3.85 -7.63 -13.72
N ILE A 108 -4.65 -8.49 -14.39
CA ILE A 108 -5.10 -9.76 -13.83
C ILE A 108 -4.47 -10.92 -14.60
N GLU A 109 -3.78 -11.82 -13.89
CA GLU A 109 -3.20 -13.06 -14.39
C GLU A 109 -3.63 -14.25 -13.53
N GLY A 110 -4.58 -15.04 -14.02
CA GLY A 110 -5.13 -16.18 -13.28
C GLY A 110 -5.84 -15.76 -11.99
N ASN A 111 -5.35 -16.19 -10.84
CA ASN A 111 -5.89 -15.81 -9.52
C ASN A 111 -5.12 -14.65 -8.85
N GLN A 112 -4.23 -13.97 -9.58
CA GLN A 112 -3.45 -12.84 -9.11
C GLN A 112 -3.85 -11.57 -9.84
N ALA A 113 -3.92 -10.46 -9.11
CA ALA A 113 -4.04 -9.11 -9.67
C ALA A 113 -2.94 -8.21 -9.13
N THR A 114 -2.37 -7.39 -10.02
CA THR A 114 -1.42 -6.33 -9.68
C THR A 114 -2.10 -4.99 -9.88
N PHE A 115 -2.12 -4.16 -8.83
CA PHE A 115 -2.76 -2.85 -8.81
C PHE A 115 -1.72 -1.74 -8.83
N HIS A 116 -1.93 -0.75 -9.69
CA HIS A 116 -1.10 0.43 -9.87
C HIS A 116 -1.83 1.64 -9.29
N LEU A 117 -1.45 2.08 -8.09
CA LEU A 117 -2.18 3.07 -7.29
C LEU A 117 -1.92 4.51 -7.72
N ASP A 118 -0.81 4.78 -8.43
CA ASP A 118 -0.37 6.13 -8.77
C ASP A 118 -1.41 6.87 -9.63
N GLY A 119 -1.96 7.95 -9.06
CA GLY A 119 -2.98 8.77 -9.71
C GLY A 119 -4.39 8.21 -9.69
N ALA A 120 -4.62 7.04 -9.07
CA ALA A 120 -5.94 6.50 -8.82
C ALA A 120 -6.58 7.13 -7.59
N SER A 121 -7.90 7.25 -7.60
CA SER A 121 -8.68 7.61 -6.40
C SER A 121 -8.99 6.35 -5.57
N ALA A 122 -9.23 6.53 -4.26
CA ALA A 122 -9.61 5.42 -3.38
C ALA A 122 -10.88 4.69 -3.87
N ALA A 123 -11.83 5.40 -4.48
CA ALA A 123 -13.03 4.80 -5.06
C ALA A 123 -12.73 3.89 -6.24
N GLN A 124 -11.82 4.30 -7.14
CA GLN A 124 -11.39 3.47 -8.28
C GLN A 124 -10.65 2.22 -7.80
N VAL A 125 -9.75 2.36 -6.82
CA VAL A 125 -9.02 1.24 -6.22
C VAL A 125 -9.98 0.26 -5.55
N SER A 126 -10.93 0.75 -4.74
CA SER A 126 -11.93 -0.08 -4.07
C SER A 126 -12.81 -0.84 -5.06
N GLN A 127 -13.24 -0.18 -6.14
CA GLN A 127 -14.02 -0.83 -7.21
C GLN A 127 -13.19 -1.91 -7.92
N ALA A 128 -11.96 -1.61 -8.32
CA ALA A 128 -11.09 -2.56 -9.01
C ALA A 128 -10.77 -3.80 -8.14
N ILE A 129 -10.53 -3.61 -6.84
CA ILE A 129 -10.34 -4.71 -5.87
C ILE A 129 -11.60 -5.58 -5.79
N SER A 130 -12.79 -4.95 -5.69
CA SER A 130 -14.06 -5.68 -5.64
C SER A 130 -14.33 -6.49 -6.91
N GLU A 131 -14.09 -5.90 -8.09
CA GLU A 131 -14.25 -6.57 -9.39
C GLU A 131 -13.27 -7.75 -9.55
N ALA A 132 -11.99 -7.56 -9.17
CA ALA A 132 -11.00 -8.63 -9.18
C ALA A 132 -11.40 -9.78 -8.26
N ALA A 133 -11.88 -9.49 -7.04
CA ALA A 133 -12.36 -10.50 -6.11
C ALA A 133 -13.57 -11.27 -6.66
N GLN A 134 -14.53 -10.59 -7.30
CA GLN A 134 -15.69 -11.22 -7.97
C GLN A 134 -15.25 -12.10 -9.14
N ALA A 135 -14.15 -11.77 -9.80
CA ALA A 135 -13.54 -12.58 -10.86
C ALA A 135 -12.75 -13.80 -10.32
N GLY A 136 -12.68 -13.98 -9.00
CA GLY A 136 -11.99 -15.10 -8.36
C GLY A 136 -10.51 -14.87 -8.05
N VAL A 137 -10.04 -13.63 -8.10
CA VAL A 137 -8.69 -13.26 -7.66
C VAL A 137 -8.60 -13.43 -6.14
N THR A 138 -7.51 -14.06 -5.67
CA THR A 138 -7.21 -14.27 -4.24
C THR A 138 -5.82 -13.75 -3.85
N ARG A 139 -5.03 -13.31 -4.82
CA ARG A 139 -3.66 -12.79 -4.61
C ARG A 139 -3.61 -11.35 -5.12
N PHE A 140 -3.47 -10.42 -4.20
CA PHE A 140 -3.50 -8.98 -4.47
C PHE A 140 -2.10 -8.41 -4.24
N ILE A 141 -1.50 -7.86 -5.29
CA ILE A 141 -0.20 -7.18 -5.27
C ILE A 141 -0.44 -5.71 -5.59
N LEU A 142 0.02 -4.82 -4.73
CA LEU A 142 -0.23 -3.39 -4.87
C LEU A 142 1.09 -2.61 -4.94
N THR A 143 1.12 -1.60 -5.80
CA THR A 143 2.27 -0.71 -6.00
C THR A 143 1.79 0.74 -6.12
N GLY A 144 2.63 1.70 -5.71
CA GLY A 144 2.32 3.13 -5.80
C GLY A 144 1.90 3.75 -4.47
N ASP A 145 1.14 4.85 -4.51
CA ASP A 145 0.86 5.68 -3.34
C ASP A 145 -0.20 5.07 -2.40
N SER A 146 0.12 4.98 -1.11
CA SER A 146 -0.75 4.43 -0.06
C SER A 146 -2.04 5.24 0.16
N GLU A 147 -2.06 6.53 -0.16
CA GLU A 147 -3.24 7.39 0.00
C GLU A 147 -4.42 6.87 -0.82
N ALA A 148 -4.14 6.30 -2.00
CA ALA A 148 -5.15 5.70 -2.86
C ALA A 148 -5.81 4.44 -2.29
N LEU A 149 -5.25 3.80 -1.26
CA LEU A 149 -5.85 2.63 -0.61
C LEU A 149 -7.06 2.98 0.25
N GLY A 150 -7.15 4.20 0.78
CA GLY A 150 -8.27 4.61 1.64
C GLY A 150 -8.39 3.83 2.96
N LEU A 151 -7.32 3.19 3.45
CA LEU A 151 -7.35 2.34 4.66
C LEU A 151 -7.81 3.07 5.92
N TYR A 152 -7.76 4.39 5.91
CA TYR A 152 -8.17 5.23 7.05
C TYR A 152 -9.69 5.49 7.10
N ASP A 153 -10.38 5.35 5.97
CA ASP A 153 -11.83 5.64 5.84
C ASP A 153 -12.64 4.36 5.67
N GLU A 154 -12.45 3.65 4.56
CA GLU A 154 -13.09 2.38 4.26
C GLU A 154 -12.07 1.41 3.67
N ASN A 155 -11.74 0.35 4.41
CA ASN A 155 -10.79 -0.65 3.93
C ASN A 155 -11.39 -1.47 2.77
N PRO A 156 -10.81 -1.40 1.56
CA PRO A 156 -11.36 -2.04 0.37
C PRO A 156 -11.32 -3.57 0.39
N PHE A 157 -10.59 -4.17 1.33
CA PHE A 157 -10.39 -5.62 1.43
C PHE A 157 -11.39 -6.33 2.35
N SER A 158 -12.34 -5.58 2.95
CA SER A 158 -13.32 -6.17 3.86
C SER A 158 -14.25 -7.15 3.13
N GLY A 159 -14.46 -8.35 3.68
CA GLY A 159 -15.32 -9.39 3.12
C GLY A 159 -14.71 -10.17 1.96
N ILE A 160 -13.45 -9.91 1.61
CA ILE A 160 -12.76 -10.57 0.49
C ILE A 160 -11.94 -11.77 0.99
N GLN A 161 -11.92 -12.85 0.20
CA GLN A 161 -11.02 -13.98 0.43
C GLN A 161 -9.64 -13.68 -0.16
N ILE A 162 -8.64 -13.58 0.69
CA ILE A 162 -7.29 -13.15 0.31
C ILE A 162 -6.27 -14.20 0.76
N GLU A 163 -5.69 -14.91 -0.21
CA GLU A 163 -4.55 -15.81 0.04
C GLU A 163 -3.26 -15.02 0.27
N LEU A 164 -3.04 -13.95 -0.50
CA LEU A 164 -1.90 -13.06 -0.36
C LEU A 164 -2.31 -11.61 -0.55
N LEU A 165 -1.96 -10.76 0.40
CA LEU A 165 -1.96 -9.31 0.27
C LEU A 165 -0.51 -8.83 0.32
N ASP A 166 0.03 -8.42 -0.83
CA ASP A 166 1.37 -7.89 -0.96
C ASP A 166 1.32 -6.37 -1.15
N LEU A 167 1.71 -5.65 -0.13
CA LEU A 167 1.84 -4.19 -0.09
C LEU A 167 3.30 -3.73 -0.19
N SER A 168 4.25 -4.63 -0.47
CA SER A 168 5.68 -4.32 -0.47
C SER A 168 6.08 -3.22 -1.45
N GLY A 169 5.30 -3.04 -2.53
CA GLY A 169 5.48 -1.98 -3.53
C GLY A 169 4.72 -0.68 -3.23
N VAL A 170 4.00 -0.60 -2.11
CA VAL A 170 3.24 0.60 -1.73
C VAL A 170 4.12 1.53 -0.91
N THR A 171 4.10 2.82 -1.26
CA THR A 171 4.94 3.89 -0.70
C THR A 171 4.08 5.04 -0.17
N GLY A 172 4.70 6.05 0.45
CA GLY A 172 3.99 7.25 0.91
C GLY A 172 3.22 7.05 2.22
N TRP A 173 3.59 6.07 3.03
CA TRP A 173 2.97 5.82 4.33
C TRP A 173 3.20 6.99 5.29
N GLN A 174 2.16 7.40 6.00
CA GLN A 174 2.16 8.58 6.84
C GLN A 174 2.46 8.22 8.31
N ASP A 175 3.14 9.15 9.00
CA ASP A 175 3.23 9.23 10.45
C ASP A 175 2.11 10.18 10.93
N ARG A 176 1.00 9.63 11.42
CA ARG A 176 -0.19 10.42 11.79
C ARG A 176 -0.27 10.75 13.28
N ASP A 177 0.40 9.99 14.11
CA ASP A 177 0.45 10.26 15.55
C ASP A 177 1.66 11.13 15.95
N ALA A 178 2.48 11.52 14.95
CA ALA A 178 3.63 12.40 15.06
C ALA A 178 4.73 11.85 15.99
N ASP A 179 4.88 10.53 16.06
CA ASP A 179 5.95 9.87 16.82
C ASP A 179 7.21 9.60 15.97
N GLY A 180 7.17 9.94 14.67
CA GLY A 180 8.27 9.81 13.71
C GLY A 180 8.29 8.48 12.97
N LEU A 181 7.27 7.62 13.12
CA LEU A 181 7.22 6.28 12.53
C LEU A 181 6.07 6.16 11.53
N PRO A 182 6.32 6.04 10.21
CA PRO A 182 5.29 5.71 9.24
C PRO A 182 4.54 4.45 9.63
N GLU A 183 3.20 4.47 9.56
CA GLU A 183 2.38 3.47 10.21
C GLU A 183 1.41 2.74 9.29
N LEU A 184 1.11 1.47 9.63
CA LEU A 184 -0.15 0.83 9.27
C LEU A 184 -1.20 1.29 10.29
N PRO A 185 -2.31 1.93 9.83
CA PRO A 185 -3.31 2.52 10.72
C PRO A 185 -3.91 1.55 11.72
N ALA A 186 -4.40 2.10 12.84
CA ALA A 186 -5.17 1.33 13.82
C ALA A 186 -6.39 0.67 13.16
N GLU A 187 -6.68 -0.56 13.57
CA GLU A 187 -7.85 -1.31 13.11
C GLU A 187 -7.90 -1.62 11.61
N SER A 188 -6.82 -1.37 10.83
CA SER A 188 -6.81 -1.52 9.36
C SER A 188 -7.40 -2.85 8.89
N PHE A 189 -7.07 -3.97 9.54
CA PHE A 189 -7.59 -5.31 9.20
C PHE A 189 -8.30 -5.95 10.40
N ARG A 190 -8.87 -5.14 11.29
CA ARG A 190 -9.60 -5.61 12.46
C ARG A 190 -10.86 -6.37 12.06
N HIS A 191 -10.94 -7.65 12.40
CA HIS A 191 -12.17 -8.43 12.23
C HIS A 191 -13.15 -8.17 13.39
N THR A 192 -14.33 -7.66 13.04
CA THR A 192 -15.45 -7.41 13.97
C THR A 192 -16.78 -7.81 13.31
N GLY A 193 -17.90 -7.62 13.99
CA GLY A 193 -19.22 -7.89 13.38
C GLY A 193 -19.58 -7.00 12.18
N SER A 194 -18.85 -5.90 11.95
CA SER A 194 -19.09 -4.96 10.83
C SER A 194 -18.03 -5.03 9.75
N SER A 195 -16.84 -5.57 10.02
CA SER A 195 -15.75 -5.75 9.07
C SER A 195 -15.23 -7.18 9.11
N ASP A 196 -15.13 -7.82 7.93
CA ASP A 196 -14.75 -9.23 7.83
C ASP A 196 -13.38 -9.38 7.15
N PHE A 197 -12.37 -9.69 7.94
CA PHE A 197 -11.02 -10.06 7.48
C PHE A 197 -10.69 -11.52 7.78
N SER A 198 -11.70 -12.35 7.96
CA SER A 198 -11.51 -13.80 8.15
C SER A 198 -10.89 -14.49 6.94
N GLY A 199 -10.99 -13.88 5.75
CA GLY A 199 -10.41 -14.40 4.50
C GLY A 199 -8.91 -14.17 4.33
N LEU A 200 -8.30 -13.29 5.14
CA LEU A 200 -6.89 -12.87 5.00
C LEU A 200 -5.94 -13.96 5.51
N GLN A 201 -5.00 -14.45 4.67
CA GLN A 201 -4.10 -15.56 5.02
C GLN A 201 -2.62 -15.17 5.09
N GLU A 202 -2.10 -14.39 4.14
CA GLU A 202 -0.72 -13.93 4.13
C GLU A 202 -0.65 -12.43 3.83
N VAL A 203 0.23 -11.70 4.54
CA VAL A 203 0.46 -10.26 4.35
C VAL A 203 1.96 -10.00 4.23
N ILE A 204 2.32 -9.17 3.25
CA ILE A 204 3.67 -8.61 3.08
C ILE A 204 3.55 -7.08 3.13
N LEU A 205 4.20 -6.48 4.12
CA LEU A 205 4.25 -5.02 4.29
C LEU A 205 5.55 -4.45 3.70
N PRO A 206 5.55 -3.18 3.27
CA PRO A 206 6.74 -2.51 2.76
C PRO A 206 7.76 -2.23 3.88
N GLN A 207 9.00 -2.01 3.47
CA GLN A 207 10.09 -1.59 4.38
C GLN A 207 9.82 -0.23 5.05
N GLU A 208 8.99 0.60 4.44
CA GLU A 208 8.66 1.95 4.90
C GLU A 208 7.79 1.95 6.16
N ILE A 209 6.88 0.96 6.31
CA ILE A 209 6.07 0.85 7.52
C ILE A 209 6.95 0.46 8.70
N GLN A 210 7.03 1.33 9.70
CA GLN A 210 7.81 1.14 10.92
C GLN A 210 6.94 0.82 12.14
N GLN A 211 5.64 1.12 12.08
CA GLN A 211 4.72 0.91 13.19
C GLN A 211 3.44 0.20 12.75
N LEU A 212 3.01 -0.79 13.52
CA LEU A 212 1.67 -1.35 13.45
C LEU A 212 0.86 -0.79 14.61
N GLN A 213 -0.20 -0.07 14.29
CA GLN A 213 -1.05 0.58 15.29
C GLN A 213 -1.96 -0.43 16.02
N ASP A 214 -2.66 0.05 17.05
CA ASP A 214 -3.54 -0.77 17.88
C ASP A 214 -4.57 -1.53 17.03
N TYR A 215 -4.76 -2.82 17.35
CA TYR A 215 -5.73 -3.70 16.70
C TYR A 215 -5.54 -3.91 15.18
N ALA A 216 -4.39 -3.56 14.58
CA ALA A 216 -4.19 -3.57 13.12
C ALA A 216 -4.67 -4.85 12.43
N PHE A 217 -4.46 -6.04 13.02
CA PHE A 217 -4.87 -7.36 12.52
C PHE A 217 -5.71 -8.15 13.55
N TYR A 218 -6.39 -7.44 14.46
CA TYR A 218 -7.16 -8.09 15.53
C TYR A 218 -8.18 -9.09 15.00
N LYS A 219 -8.11 -10.36 15.51
CA LYS A 219 -8.99 -11.47 15.09
C LYS A 219 -8.93 -11.87 13.61
N CYS A 220 -7.87 -11.58 12.88
CA CYS A 220 -7.63 -12.19 11.57
C CYS A 220 -7.36 -13.69 11.73
N THR A 221 -8.41 -14.48 11.96
CA THR A 221 -8.31 -15.88 12.41
C THR A 221 -7.71 -16.82 11.38
N ASN A 222 -7.69 -16.46 10.10
CA ASN A 222 -7.07 -17.22 9.02
C ASN A 222 -5.67 -16.72 8.64
N LEU A 223 -5.22 -15.61 9.21
CA LEU A 223 -3.85 -15.12 8.97
C LEU A 223 -2.85 -16.16 9.48
N THR A 224 -2.01 -16.67 8.58
CA THR A 224 -0.99 -17.71 8.85
C THR A 224 0.41 -17.11 8.89
N LYS A 225 0.64 -16.06 8.09
CA LYS A 225 1.97 -15.47 7.90
C LYS A 225 1.92 -13.97 7.72
N ILE A 226 2.90 -13.28 8.31
CA ILE A 226 3.16 -11.87 8.06
C ILE A 226 4.66 -11.62 7.89
N THR A 227 5.01 -10.81 6.87
CA THR A 227 6.35 -10.30 6.61
C THR A 227 6.32 -8.78 6.68
N ALA A 228 7.03 -8.21 7.65
CA ALA A 228 7.04 -6.77 7.90
C ALA A 228 8.47 -6.31 8.23
N PRO A 229 9.34 -6.18 7.21
CA PRO A 229 10.78 -6.03 7.38
C PRO A 229 11.19 -4.70 8.02
N GLY A 230 10.39 -3.64 7.89
CA GLY A 230 10.68 -2.31 8.43
C GLY A 230 10.12 -2.06 9.82
N VAL A 231 9.22 -2.91 10.32
CA VAL A 231 8.50 -2.66 11.56
C VAL A 231 9.42 -2.73 12.77
N VAL A 232 9.46 -1.62 13.51
CA VAL A 232 10.21 -1.47 14.77
C VAL A 232 9.29 -1.51 15.99
N ARG A 233 8.00 -1.20 15.79
CA ARG A 233 7.00 -1.10 16.87
C ARG A 233 5.70 -1.81 16.51
N VAL A 234 5.24 -2.71 17.37
CA VAL A 234 3.93 -3.36 17.28
C VAL A 234 3.10 -2.94 18.49
N ASN A 235 2.03 -2.20 18.28
CA ASN A 235 1.19 -1.67 19.35
C ASN A 235 0.22 -2.71 19.92
N SER A 236 -0.63 -2.27 20.86
CA SER A 236 -1.45 -3.18 21.65
C SER A 236 -2.49 -3.91 20.78
N PHE A 237 -2.69 -5.18 21.08
CA PHE A 237 -3.70 -6.05 20.44
C PHE A 237 -3.52 -6.26 18.92
N ALA A 238 -2.38 -5.85 18.32
CA ALA A 238 -2.21 -5.84 16.86
C ALA A 238 -2.53 -7.19 16.21
N PHE A 239 -2.10 -8.31 16.78
CA PHE A 239 -2.38 -9.68 16.30
C PHE A 239 -3.18 -10.53 17.29
N GLN A 240 -3.84 -9.90 18.26
CA GLN A 240 -4.61 -10.68 19.25
C GLN A 240 -5.65 -11.55 18.54
N SER A 241 -5.70 -12.82 18.94
CA SER A 241 -6.62 -13.83 18.41
C SER A 241 -6.47 -14.13 16.91
N CYS A 242 -5.28 -13.89 16.31
CA CYS A 242 -4.90 -14.45 15.03
C CYS A 242 -4.54 -15.94 15.21
N THR A 243 -5.55 -16.79 15.43
CA THR A 243 -5.41 -18.15 15.93
C THR A 243 -4.66 -19.12 15.01
N LYS A 244 -4.40 -18.74 13.76
CA LYS A 244 -3.59 -19.50 12.80
C LYS A 244 -2.22 -18.87 12.51
N LEU A 245 -1.91 -17.69 13.06
CA LEU A 245 -0.65 -16.99 12.81
C LEU A 245 0.52 -17.77 13.40
N ALA A 246 1.26 -18.45 12.53
CA ALA A 246 2.39 -19.32 12.88
C ALA A 246 3.74 -18.75 12.45
N GLU A 247 3.78 -17.90 11.43
CA GLU A 247 5.00 -17.34 10.86
C GLU A 247 4.98 -15.81 10.91
N VAL A 248 5.99 -15.24 11.59
CA VAL A 248 6.19 -13.79 11.71
C VAL A 248 7.63 -13.46 11.36
N SER A 249 7.83 -12.57 10.38
CA SER A 249 9.14 -12.04 10.01
C SER A 249 9.18 -10.53 10.25
N MET A 250 9.73 -10.12 11.39
CA MET A 250 9.85 -8.73 11.84
C MET A 250 11.23 -8.49 12.50
N PRO A 251 12.33 -8.51 11.73
CA PRO A 251 13.69 -8.54 12.28
C PRO A 251 14.09 -7.25 13.01
N GLU A 252 13.39 -6.14 12.75
CA GLU A 252 13.73 -4.82 13.30
C GLU A 252 12.94 -4.48 14.58
N VAL A 253 11.99 -5.32 15.02
CA VAL A 253 11.12 -5.03 16.15
C VAL A 253 11.90 -4.84 17.44
N THR A 254 11.67 -3.69 18.10
CA THR A 254 12.25 -3.32 19.40
C THR A 254 11.21 -3.21 20.51
N TYR A 255 9.93 -3.09 20.16
CA TYR A 255 8.83 -2.93 21.10
C TYR A 255 7.61 -3.76 20.72
N LEU A 256 7.04 -4.48 21.68
CA LEU A 256 5.76 -5.20 21.59
C LEU A 256 4.81 -4.70 22.68
N GLY A 257 3.66 -4.18 22.26
CA GLY A 257 2.60 -3.67 23.12
C GLY A 257 1.77 -4.77 23.78
N THR A 258 0.92 -4.37 24.72
CA THR A 258 0.06 -5.28 25.49
C THR A 258 -0.78 -6.18 24.58
N ASN A 259 -0.79 -7.49 24.84
CA ASN A 259 -1.55 -8.49 24.08
C ASN A 259 -1.23 -8.56 22.58
N ALA A 260 -0.11 -8.03 22.11
CA ALA A 260 0.19 -7.91 20.69
C ALA A 260 0.05 -9.24 19.91
N PHE A 261 0.49 -10.35 20.48
CA PHE A 261 0.42 -11.71 19.89
C PHE A 261 -0.41 -12.69 20.75
N MET A 262 -1.26 -12.19 21.63
CA MET A 262 -2.08 -13.05 22.50
C MET A 262 -2.93 -14.02 21.67
N SER A 263 -2.95 -15.31 22.05
CA SER A 263 -3.74 -16.37 21.40
C SER A 263 -3.41 -16.56 19.91
N THR A 264 -2.13 -16.47 19.53
CA THR A 264 -1.63 -16.85 18.20
C THR A 264 -1.13 -18.28 18.15
N ALA A 265 -0.83 -18.79 16.96
CA ALA A 265 -0.27 -20.14 16.72
C ALA A 265 1.25 -20.14 16.56
N LEU A 266 1.95 -19.06 16.98
CA LEU A 266 3.41 -18.97 16.89
C LEU A 266 4.05 -20.20 17.56
N GLN A 267 5.03 -20.80 16.84
CA GLN A 267 5.84 -21.91 17.37
C GLN A 267 7.15 -21.41 17.96
N VAL A 268 7.72 -20.36 17.39
CA VAL A 268 8.94 -19.71 17.85
C VAL A 268 8.71 -18.20 17.97
N ALA A 269 9.07 -17.62 19.09
CA ALA A 269 9.16 -16.18 19.27
C ALA A 269 10.62 -15.75 19.16
N ASP A 270 11.04 -15.38 17.95
CA ASP A 270 12.40 -14.95 17.63
C ASP A 270 12.41 -13.49 17.19
N PHE A 271 12.81 -12.60 18.12
CA PHE A 271 12.87 -11.16 17.89
C PHE A 271 14.25 -10.64 18.38
N PRO A 272 15.25 -10.65 17.49
CA PRO A 272 16.64 -10.44 17.87
C PRO A 272 16.96 -9.04 18.41
N LYS A 273 16.12 -8.03 18.12
CA LYS A 273 16.30 -6.64 18.56
C LYS A 273 15.31 -6.20 19.63
N LEU A 274 14.42 -7.08 20.06
CA LEU A 274 13.35 -6.74 21.00
C LEU A 274 13.90 -6.35 22.36
N GLN A 275 13.60 -5.14 22.81
CA GLN A 275 14.03 -4.58 24.09
C GLN A 275 12.90 -4.55 25.12
N THR A 276 11.69 -4.21 24.66
CA THR A 276 10.54 -3.98 25.55
C THR A 276 9.37 -4.89 25.16
N LEU A 277 8.90 -5.66 26.12
CA LEU A 277 7.67 -6.43 26.06
C LEU A 277 6.72 -5.90 27.14
N GLU A 278 5.55 -5.46 26.72
CA GLU A 278 4.47 -5.14 27.64
C GLU A 278 3.81 -6.41 28.18
N GLY A 279 2.73 -6.25 28.95
CA GLY A 279 2.09 -7.42 29.55
C GLY A 279 1.29 -8.27 28.57
N SER A 280 1.24 -9.57 28.86
CA SER A 280 0.41 -10.57 28.15
C SER A 280 0.69 -10.68 26.64
N VAL A 281 1.87 -10.26 26.16
CA VAL A 281 2.21 -10.21 24.73
C VAL A 281 1.96 -11.56 24.05
N PHE A 282 2.41 -12.68 24.65
CA PHE A 282 2.27 -14.03 24.11
C PHE A 282 1.32 -14.91 24.96
N TRP A 283 0.45 -14.30 25.76
CA TRP A 283 -0.49 -15.06 26.58
C TRP A 283 -1.35 -16.00 25.73
N LEU A 284 -1.54 -17.24 26.19
CA LEU A 284 -2.30 -18.29 25.49
C LEU A 284 -1.71 -18.71 24.12
N CYS A 285 -0.44 -18.45 23.85
CA CYS A 285 0.24 -19.00 22.66
C CYS A 285 0.55 -20.48 22.88
N SER A 286 -0.47 -21.33 22.85
CA SER A 286 -0.38 -22.74 23.24
C SER A 286 0.49 -23.60 22.31
N LYS A 287 0.91 -23.09 21.15
CA LYS A 287 1.80 -23.74 20.19
C LYS A 287 3.27 -23.32 20.33
N LEU A 288 3.53 -22.29 21.15
CA LEU A 288 4.87 -21.74 21.33
C LEU A 288 5.76 -22.78 22.05
N THR A 289 6.89 -23.12 21.41
CA THR A 289 7.88 -24.10 21.92
C THR A 289 9.18 -23.46 22.33
N GLU A 290 9.55 -22.34 21.69
CA GLU A 290 10.82 -21.66 21.91
C GLU A 290 10.67 -20.14 21.94
N VAL A 291 11.43 -19.48 22.83
CA VAL A 291 11.54 -18.02 22.94
C VAL A 291 13.02 -17.64 22.86
N ASN A 292 13.35 -16.77 21.89
CA ASN A 292 14.68 -16.22 21.68
C ASN A 292 14.61 -14.68 21.63
N LEU A 293 14.94 -14.03 22.76
CA LEU A 293 14.86 -12.57 22.90
C LEU A 293 16.16 -12.05 23.54
N PRO A 294 17.27 -12.01 22.78
CA PRO A 294 18.60 -11.75 23.33
C PRO A 294 18.80 -10.33 23.89
N GLU A 295 17.99 -9.35 23.46
CA GLU A 295 18.11 -7.95 23.88
C GLU A 295 17.07 -7.55 24.93
N ALA A 296 16.09 -8.41 25.26
CA ALA A 296 15.01 -8.09 26.20
C ALA A 296 15.52 -7.97 27.63
N THR A 297 15.20 -6.85 28.29
CA THR A 297 15.64 -6.56 29.67
C THR A 297 14.55 -6.76 30.71
N THR A 298 13.29 -6.57 30.33
CA THR A 298 12.13 -6.70 31.23
C THR A 298 11.07 -7.56 30.57
N ILE A 299 10.65 -8.61 31.26
CA ILE A 299 9.62 -9.52 30.80
C ILE A 299 8.34 -9.29 31.59
N GLY A 300 7.40 -8.58 30.96
CA GLY A 300 6.13 -8.18 31.57
C GLY A 300 6.31 -7.02 32.55
N ASN A 301 5.73 -5.88 32.25
CA ASN A 301 5.79 -4.72 33.14
C ASN A 301 4.66 -4.83 34.18
N ALA A 302 5.03 -5.00 35.46
CA ALA A 302 4.08 -5.12 36.57
C ALA A 302 3.36 -3.81 36.98
N THR A 303 3.52 -2.72 36.21
CA THR A 303 3.11 -1.37 36.62
C THR A 303 1.74 -0.93 36.14
N LEU A 304 1.01 -1.70 35.36
CA LEU A 304 -0.34 -1.31 34.92
C LEU A 304 -1.41 -1.84 35.89
N VAL A 305 -1.69 -1.07 36.93
CA VAL A 305 -2.91 -1.25 37.75
C VAL A 305 -4.06 -0.53 37.04
N SER A 306 -4.99 -1.28 36.45
CA SER A 306 -6.21 -0.69 35.90
C SER A 306 -7.05 -0.06 37.01
N GLN A 307 -7.86 0.98 36.69
CA GLN A 307 -8.77 1.66 37.60
C GLN A 307 -9.89 0.75 38.16
N GLY A 308 -9.62 -0.45 38.49
CA GLY A 308 -10.56 -1.42 39.08
C GLY A 308 -9.84 -2.47 39.94
N GLY A 309 -8.52 -2.28 40.18
CA GLY A 309 -7.73 -3.21 40.99
C GLY A 309 -7.41 -4.54 40.30
N SER A 310 -7.79 -4.72 39.06
CA SER A 310 -7.36 -5.86 38.24
C SER A 310 -5.97 -5.60 37.68
N ARG A 311 -5.01 -6.48 37.95
CA ARG A 311 -3.67 -6.41 37.40
C ARG A 311 -3.76 -6.79 35.91
N THR A 312 -3.57 -5.83 35.00
CA THR A 312 -3.39 -6.07 33.56
C THR A 312 -1.90 -6.09 33.28
N GLY A 313 -1.44 -6.98 32.40
CA GLY A 313 -0.04 -6.99 31.94
C GLY A 313 0.88 -7.99 32.63
N ILE A 314 0.32 -8.98 33.33
CA ILE A 314 1.09 -9.99 34.05
C ILE A 314 1.23 -11.23 33.16
N ASN A 315 1.01 -12.01 32.67
CA ASN A 315 1.05 -13.30 31.95
C ASN A 315 1.80 -13.25 30.59
N THR A 316 2.96 -12.63 30.51
CA THR A 316 3.63 -12.41 29.19
C THR A 316 3.71 -13.67 28.33
N PHE A 317 4.10 -14.81 28.92
CA PHE A 317 4.09 -16.14 28.31
C PHE A 317 3.16 -17.11 29.05
N GLY A 318 2.24 -16.61 29.85
CA GLY A 318 1.32 -17.46 30.62
C GLY A 318 0.51 -18.38 29.69
N ASP A 319 0.23 -19.58 30.15
CA ASP A 319 -0.51 -20.61 29.42
C ASP A 319 0.11 -21.04 28.06
N CYS A 320 1.40 -20.75 27.82
CA CYS A 320 2.18 -21.32 26.73
C CYS A 320 2.54 -22.79 27.05
N SER A 321 1.54 -23.66 26.99
CA SER A 321 1.64 -25.03 27.56
C SER A 321 2.67 -25.94 26.88
N GLN A 322 3.09 -25.62 25.65
CA GLN A 322 4.13 -26.35 24.88
C GLN A 322 5.51 -25.68 24.94
N LEU A 323 5.67 -24.56 25.63
CA LEU A 323 6.94 -23.85 25.73
C LEU A 323 7.97 -24.73 26.46
N GLU A 324 9.07 -25.06 25.75
CA GLU A 324 10.13 -25.93 26.25
C GLU A 324 11.42 -25.17 26.62
N LYS A 325 11.77 -24.14 25.82
CA LYS A 325 13.04 -23.41 25.95
C LYS A 325 12.83 -21.90 25.93
N VAL A 326 13.57 -21.20 26.78
CA VAL A 326 13.55 -19.74 26.87
C VAL A 326 14.97 -19.20 26.99
N TYR A 327 15.36 -18.32 26.05
CA TYR A 327 16.66 -17.65 26.05
C TYR A 327 16.47 -16.15 26.24
N LEU A 328 16.85 -15.64 27.44
CA LEU A 328 16.68 -14.26 27.88
C LEU A 328 17.94 -13.76 28.61
N PRO A 329 19.11 -13.69 27.93
CA PRO A 329 20.40 -13.48 28.59
C PRO A 329 20.56 -12.11 29.25
N LYS A 330 19.79 -11.09 28.81
CA LYS A 330 19.83 -9.73 29.37
C LYS A 330 18.65 -9.40 30.29
N ALA A 331 17.70 -10.31 30.49
CA ALA A 331 16.56 -10.06 31.32
C ALA A 331 16.96 -9.86 32.78
N THR A 332 16.69 -8.68 33.33
CA THR A 332 16.93 -8.34 34.74
C THR A 332 15.67 -8.49 35.60
N THR A 333 14.49 -8.34 34.98
CA THR A 333 13.20 -8.41 35.64
C THR A 333 12.26 -9.39 34.94
N ILE A 334 11.74 -10.33 35.69
CA ILE A 334 10.67 -11.26 35.28
C ILE A 334 9.41 -10.84 36.06
N GLY A 335 8.35 -10.50 35.35
CA GLY A 335 7.10 -9.99 35.91
C GLY A 335 6.27 -11.07 36.60
N ASP A 336 5.16 -10.65 37.25
CA ASP A 336 4.20 -11.54 37.88
C ASP A 336 3.58 -12.46 36.81
N ASP A 337 3.38 -13.74 37.19
CA ASP A 337 2.78 -14.80 36.34
C ASP A 337 3.42 -14.94 34.91
N ALA A 338 4.61 -14.40 34.68
CA ALA A 338 5.22 -14.27 33.36
C ALA A 338 5.28 -15.59 32.58
N PHE A 339 5.52 -16.72 33.22
CA PHE A 339 5.58 -18.08 32.66
C PHE A 339 4.58 -19.01 33.36
N SER A 340 3.52 -18.49 33.99
CA SER A 340 2.56 -19.34 34.68
C SER A 340 1.91 -20.36 33.74
N ASN A 341 1.75 -21.61 34.19
CA ASN A 341 1.22 -22.73 33.41
C ASN A 341 2.05 -23.13 32.14
N CYS A 342 3.30 -22.74 32.04
CA CYS A 342 4.23 -23.28 31.02
C CYS A 342 4.66 -24.70 31.39
N LYS A 343 3.75 -25.67 31.26
CA LYS A 343 3.89 -27.03 31.78
C LYS A 343 5.03 -27.83 31.16
N SER A 344 5.45 -27.48 29.94
CA SER A 344 6.53 -28.15 29.19
C SER A 344 7.88 -27.47 29.34
N LEU A 345 7.98 -26.36 30.09
CA LEU A 345 9.22 -25.58 30.23
C LEU A 345 10.26 -26.41 30.96
N LYS A 346 11.34 -26.74 30.26
CA LYS A 346 12.47 -27.57 30.74
C LYS A 346 13.72 -26.76 31.00
N GLU A 347 13.89 -25.67 30.26
CA GLU A 347 15.12 -24.91 30.25
C GLU A 347 14.83 -23.41 30.13
N ILE A 348 15.43 -22.62 31.00
CA ILE A 348 15.39 -21.17 30.96
C ILE A 348 16.74 -20.59 31.40
N GLU A 349 17.33 -19.71 30.60
CA GLU A 349 18.57 -19.04 30.91
C GLU A 349 18.29 -17.58 31.31
N LEU A 350 18.54 -17.25 32.57
CA LEU A 350 18.32 -15.93 33.19
C LEU A 350 19.55 -15.44 33.96
N PRO A 351 20.74 -15.35 33.35
CA PRO A 351 21.98 -15.08 34.09
C PRO A 351 22.04 -13.70 34.74
N GLN A 352 21.19 -12.75 34.30
CA GLN A 352 21.17 -11.37 34.82
C GLN A 352 19.91 -11.07 35.65
N ALA A 353 18.99 -12.02 35.87
CA ALA A 353 17.78 -11.79 36.58
C ALA A 353 18.01 -11.42 38.06
N THR A 354 17.58 -10.26 38.47
CA THR A 354 17.65 -9.75 39.84
C THR A 354 16.27 -9.70 40.51
N THR A 355 15.21 -9.68 39.72
CA THR A 355 13.82 -9.61 40.20
C THR A 355 12.98 -10.68 39.51
N VAL A 356 12.27 -11.47 40.34
CA VAL A 356 11.30 -12.46 39.85
C VAL A 356 9.96 -12.18 40.54
N GLY A 357 8.93 -11.95 39.73
CA GLY A 357 7.59 -11.60 40.18
C GLY A 357 6.82 -12.76 40.85
N ILE A 358 5.67 -12.41 41.42
CA ILE A 358 4.79 -13.38 42.08
C ILE A 358 4.31 -14.41 41.07
N LYS A 359 4.42 -15.71 41.39
CA LYS A 359 3.97 -16.82 40.54
C LYS A 359 4.61 -16.86 39.15
N ALA A 360 5.75 -16.19 38.95
CA ALA A 360 6.40 -16.13 37.63
C ALA A 360 6.53 -17.48 36.95
N PHE A 361 6.78 -18.57 37.69
CA PHE A 361 6.90 -19.96 37.22
C PHE A 361 5.84 -20.88 37.84
N TYR A 362 4.67 -20.33 38.22
CA TYR A 362 3.62 -21.16 38.81
C TYR A 362 3.19 -22.26 37.82
N ASN A 363 3.13 -23.52 38.32
CA ASN A 363 2.71 -24.69 37.56
C ASN A 363 3.60 -25.00 36.32
N CYS A 364 4.88 -24.60 36.32
CA CYS A 364 5.90 -25.07 35.38
C CYS A 364 6.40 -26.45 35.79
N THR A 365 5.62 -27.50 35.52
CA THR A 365 5.84 -28.84 36.12
C THR A 365 7.00 -29.63 35.50
N ALA A 366 7.58 -29.18 34.41
CA ALA A 366 8.75 -29.79 33.73
C ALA A 366 10.07 -29.08 34.08
N LEU A 367 10.07 -27.92 34.74
CA LEU A 367 11.23 -27.11 35.12
C LEU A 367 11.99 -27.65 36.35
#